data_5a347fc553600f465b3603493cf8c255
#
_entry.id   5a347fc553600f465b3603493cf8c255
#
_cell.length_a   1.000
_cell.length_b   1.000
_cell.length_c   1.000
_cell.angle_alpha   90.00
_cell.angle_beta   90.00
_cell.angle_gamma   90.00
#
_symmetry.space_group_name_H-M   'P 1'
#
loop_
_entity.id
_entity.type
_entity.pdbx_description
1 polymer ?
#
loop_
_entity_poly.entity_id
_entity_poly.type
_entity_poly.pdbx_seq_one_letter_code
_entity_poly.pdbx_strand_id
1 'polypeptide(L)'
;MKDKIREIAEKYDLPVANKPDSQEICFIPDGNYRQFIMERTNPKPGKILDINGNYLGKHDGIQSFTIGQRRKLGLDKNGKTPYFVIKISKEDNSVVVGPHESLYQTEFSAIKINIQDESTIQNEFSAFVKIRYKSKLFKAKVKLNSDSTANIIFEEAQRAITPGQAVVFYSMESDGEEVIGGGIIDEVISTQPNIVNA
;
A
#
# COMPACT_ATOMS: atom_id res chain seq x y z
N MET A 1 -5.09 23.36 -16.56
CA MET A 1 -5.96 23.82 -15.45
C MET A 1 -5.16 24.58 -14.38
N LYS A 2 -3.98 24.13 -13.92
CA LYS A 2 -3.14 24.83 -12.93
C LYS A 2 -2.57 26.16 -13.46
N ASP A 3 -2.12 26.20 -14.71
CA ASP A 3 -1.58 27.42 -15.32
C ASP A 3 -2.59 28.56 -15.32
N LYS A 4 -3.85 28.25 -15.63
CA LYS A 4 -4.94 29.21 -15.59
C LYS A 4 -5.24 29.76 -14.19
N ILE A 5 -5.02 28.93 -13.15
CA ILE A 5 -5.15 29.36 -11.74
C ILE A 5 -4.00 30.30 -11.36
N ARG A 6 -2.78 30.02 -11.83
CA ARG A 6 -1.62 30.89 -11.61
C ARG A 6 -1.78 32.24 -12.30
N GLU A 7 -2.22 32.26 -13.55
CA GLU A 7 -2.54 33.52 -14.27
C GLU A 7 -3.56 34.37 -13.51
N ILE A 8 -4.59 33.73 -12.95
CA ILE A 8 -5.58 34.44 -12.13
C ILE A 8 -4.97 34.95 -10.83
N ALA A 9 -4.14 34.13 -10.17
CA ALA A 9 -3.45 34.53 -8.94
C ALA A 9 -2.48 35.69 -9.17
N GLU A 10 -1.76 35.71 -10.28
CA GLU A 10 -0.91 36.82 -10.72
C GLU A 10 -1.72 38.08 -11.01
N LYS A 11 -2.85 37.94 -11.71
CA LYS A 11 -3.74 39.05 -12.00
C LYS A 11 -4.29 39.75 -10.74
N TYR A 12 -4.45 39.00 -9.66
CA TYR A 12 -4.87 39.51 -8.35
C TYR A 12 -3.72 39.83 -7.40
N ASP A 13 -2.47 39.81 -7.89
CA ASP A 13 -1.24 40.11 -7.14
C ASP A 13 -1.12 39.30 -5.84
N LEU A 14 -1.49 38.01 -5.90
CA LEU A 14 -1.40 37.15 -4.73
C LEU A 14 0.05 36.73 -4.46
N PRO A 15 0.57 36.91 -3.21
CA PRO A 15 1.98 36.59 -2.87
C PRO A 15 2.38 35.14 -3.14
N VAL A 16 1.40 34.25 -3.29
CA VAL A 16 1.61 32.80 -3.50
C VAL A 16 1.45 32.37 -4.96
N ALA A 17 1.21 33.30 -5.91
CA ALA A 17 0.95 32.99 -7.31
C ALA A 17 2.04 32.09 -7.92
N ASN A 18 3.32 32.41 -7.64
CA ASN A 18 4.49 31.71 -8.15
C ASN A 18 5.07 30.67 -7.19
N LYS A 19 4.39 30.36 -6.07
CA LYS A 19 4.85 29.33 -5.15
C LYS A 19 4.82 27.98 -5.84
N PRO A 20 5.94 27.22 -5.89
CA PRO A 20 5.95 25.88 -6.44
C PRO A 20 5.02 24.97 -5.63
N ASP A 21 4.37 24.03 -6.33
CA ASP A 21 3.57 22.98 -5.67
C ASP A 21 4.46 22.19 -4.71
N SER A 22 3.96 21.94 -3.50
CA SER A 22 4.63 21.04 -2.57
C SER A 22 4.62 19.62 -3.15
N GLN A 23 5.76 19.17 -3.65
CA GLN A 23 5.93 17.82 -4.23
C GLN A 23 6.57 16.85 -3.24
N GLU A 24 7.11 17.36 -2.14
CA GLU A 24 7.88 16.62 -1.15
C GLU A 24 7.16 16.61 0.21
N ILE A 25 7.60 15.71 1.07
CA ILE A 25 7.11 15.62 2.45
C ILE A 25 7.56 16.87 3.19
N CYS A 26 6.64 17.67 3.71
CA CYS A 26 6.90 19.01 4.26
C CYS A 26 7.92 19.07 5.41
N PHE A 27 8.16 17.95 6.11
CA PHE A 27 9.16 17.84 7.18
C PHE A 27 10.47 17.20 6.72
N ILE A 28 10.65 16.99 5.41
CA ILE A 28 11.90 16.54 4.77
C ILE A 28 12.27 17.56 3.68
N PRO A 29 12.81 18.72 4.05
CA PRO A 29 12.97 19.85 3.13
C PRO A 29 13.96 19.59 1.99
N ASP A 30 14.91 18.67 2.16
CA ASP A 30 15.90 18.26 1.18
C ASP A 30 15.42 17.12 0.26
N GLY A 31 14.18 16.63 0.45
CA GLY A 31 13.60 15.53 -0.32
C GLY A 31 14.29 14.17 -0.11
N ASN A 32 15.29 14.09 0.77
CA ASN A 32 16.04 12.86 1.04
C ASN A 32 15.35 12.01 2.15
N TYR A 33 14.12 11.56 1.86
CA TYR A 33 13.37 10.75 2.82
C TYR A 33 14.12 9.49 3.26
N ARG A 34 15.00 8.96 2.41
CA ARG A 34 15.80 7.76 2.72
C ARG A 34 16.78 8.04 3.86
N GLN A 35 17.50 9.13 3.79
CA GLN A 35 18.39 9.58 4.87
C GLN A 35 17.59 9.85 6.14
N PHE A 36 16.47 10.56 6.03
CA PHE A 36 15.58 10.85 7.14
C PHE A 36 15.13 9.58 7.89
N ILE A 37 14.78 8.51 7.17
CA ILE A 37 14.42 7.23 7.78
C ILE A 37 15.65 6.54 8.38
N MET A 38 16.78 6.50 7.68
CA MET A 38 18.01 5.86 8.14
C MET A 38 18.53 6.47 9.46
N GLU A 39 18.41 7.77 9.64
CA GLU A 39 18.80 8.48 10.88
C GLU A 39 17.87 8.18 12.08
N ARG A 40 16.61 7.81 11.83
CA ARG A 40 15.57 7.57 12.86
C ARG A 40 15.26 6.12 13.13
N THR A 41 15.78 5.25 12.30
CA THR A 41 15.66 3.81 12.47
C THR A 41 17.05 3.21 12.61
N ASN A 42 17.14 2.01 13.19
CA ASN A 42 18.38 1.26 13.23
C ASN A 42 18.32 0.16 12.15
N PRO A 43 18.62 0.49 10.88
CA PRO A 43 18.51 -0.47 9.79
C PRO A 43 19.50 -1.62 10.01
N LYS A 44 18.99 -2.83 9.83
CA LYS A 44 19.81 -4.04 9.92
C LYS A 44 19.91 -4.69 8.54
N PRO A 45 21.11 -5.10 8.11
CA PRO A 45 21.24 -5.91 6.90
C PRO A 45 20.40 -7.18 6.98
N GLY A 46 19.78 -7.55 5.87
CA GLY A 46 18.96 -8.74 5.78
C GLY A 46 19.04 -9.39 4.40
N LYS A 47 18.13 -10.34 4.17
CA LYS A 47 18.13 -11.19 2.97
C LYS A 47 17.09 -10.74 1.97
N ILE A 48 17.43 -10.83 0.68
CA ILE A 48 16.46 -10.78 -0.40
C ILE A 48 16.27 -12.21 -0.91
N LEU A 49 15.01 -12.67 -0.90
CA LEU A 49 14.61 -14.02 -1.29
C LEU A 49 13.68 -13.95 -2.50
N ASP A 50 13.63 -14.99 -3.31
CA ASP A 50 12.54 -15.16 -4.28
C ASP A 50 11.29 -15.75 -3.61
N ILE A 51 10.20 -15.88 -4.39
CA ILE A 51 8.93 -16.47 -3.92
C ILE A 51 9.03 -17.93 -3.50
N ASN A 52 10.11 -18.64 -3.87
CA ASN A 52 10.39 -20.03 -3.49
C ASN A 52 11.32 -20.11 -2.26
N GLY A 53 11.74 -18.97 -1.72
CA GLY A 53 12.67 -18.90 -0.58
C GLY A 53 14.15 -18.99 -0.97
N ASN A 54 14.49 -18.97 -2.25
CA ASN A 54 15.88 -18.98 -2.68
C ASN A 54 16.53 -17.62 -2.40
N TYR A 55 17.76 -17.66 -1.89
CA TYR A 55 18.54 -16.46 -1.62
C TYR A 55 19.02 -15.79 -2.91
N LEU A 56 18.71 -14.51 -3.08
CA LEU A 56 19.09 -13.71 -4.23
C LEU A 56 20.13 -12.62 -3.90
N GLY A 57 20.20 -12.17 -2.64
CA GLY A 57 21.10 -11.10 -2.27
C GLY A 57 20.86 -10.54 -0.86
N LYS A 58 21.54 -9.43 -0.55
CA LYS A 58 21.42 -8.72 0.73
C LYS A 58 20.82 -7.33 0.54
N HIS A 59 20.23 -6.80 1.59
CA HIS A 59 19.81 -5.41 1.69
C HIS A 59 20.34 -4.78 2.99
N ASP A 60 20.41 -3.44 3.03
CA ASP A 60 20.91 -2.69 4.19
C ASP A 60 19.82 -2.33 5.20
N GLY A 61 18.58 -2.67 4.92
CA GLY A 61 17.42 -2.42 5.80
C GLY A 61 16.11 -2.51 5.03
N ILE A 62 15.12 -3.20 5.62
CA ILE A 62 13.78 -3.39 5.03
C ILE A 62 13.04 -2.06 4.81
N GLN A 63 13.39 -1.00 5.55
CA GLN A 63 12.79 0.33 5.45
C GLN A 63 12.98 1.00 4.09
N SER A 64 13.95 0.52 3.30
CA SER A 64 14.23 1.02 1.96
C SER A 64 13.36 0.40 0.88
N PHE A 65 12.46 -0.50 1.25
CA PHE A 65 11.61 -1.24 0.31
C PHE A 65 10.13 -0.91 0.49
N THR A 66 9.40 -1.05 -0.61
CA THR A 66 7.95 -0.85 -0.65
C THR A 66 7.34 -1.95 -1.52
N ILE A 67 6.19 -2.49 -1.11
CA ILE A 67 5.46 -3.49 -1.90
C ILE A 67 5.17 -2.95 -3.31
N GLY A 68 5.48 -3.75 -4.33
CA GLY A 68 5.38 -3.37 -5.75
C GLY A 68 6.58 -2.61 -6.31
N GLN A 69 7.62 -2.34 -5.51
CA GLN A 69 8.85 -1.70 -5.98
C GLN A 69 9.59 -2.59 -6.97
N ARG A 70 10.01 -2.02 -8.10
CA ARG A 70 10.77 -2.70 -9.17
C ARG A 70 12.24 -2.26 -9.24
N ARG A 71 12.52 -0.99 -8.89
CA ARG A 71 13.85 -0.40 -9.04
C ARG A 71 14.61 -0.38 -7.73
N LYS A 72 15.94 -0.30 -7.81
CA LYS A 72 16.83 -0.18 -6.64
C LYS A 72 16.70 -1.36 -5.65
N LEU A 73 16.55 -2.57 -6.19
CA LEU A 73 16.48 -3.80 -5.37
C LEU A 73 17.86 -4.31 -4.96
N GLY A 74 18.95 -3.82 -5.56
CA GLY A 74 20.31 -4.31 -5.31
C GLY A 74 20.61 -5.68 -5.93
N LEU A 75 19.74 -6.15 -6.84
CA LEU A 75 19.90 -7.42 -7.52
C LEU A 75 20.54 -7.22 -8.90
N ASP A 76 21.37 -8.17 -9.31
CA ASP A 76 21.97 -8.19 -10.63
C ASP A 76 20.91 -8.30 -11.73
N LYS A 77 21.06 -7.48 -12.77
CA LYS A 77 20.11 -7.39 -13.89
C LYS A 77 20.21 -8.55 -14.91
N ASN A 78 20.94 -9.61 -14.58
CA ASN A 78 21.22 -10.72 -15.49
C ASN A 78 20.01 -11.63 -15.75
N GLY A 79 18.88 -11.41 -15.07
CA GLY A 79 17.62 -12.11 -15.29
C GLY A 79 16.74 -11.43 -16.35
N LYS A 80 16.13 -12.22 -17.25
CA LYS A 80 15.19 -11.74 -18.27
C LYS A 80 13.88 -11.18 -17.67
N THR A 81 13.50 -11.61 -16.49
CA THR A 81 12.22 -11.24 -15.83
C THR A 81 12.47 -10.20 -14.74
N PRO A 82 11.76 -9.07 -14.75
CA PRO A 82 11.92 -8.07 -13.70
C PRO A 82 11.31 -8.56 -12.39
N TYR A 83 12.05 -8.41 -11.29
CA TYR A 83 11.56 -8.64 -9.95
C TYR A 83 10.79 -7.44 -9.39
N PHE A 84 9.79 -7.74 -8.56
CA PHE A 84 9.02 -6.78 -7.76
C PHE A 84 9.03 -7.21 -6.29
N VAL A 85 9.03 -6.25 -5.37
CA VAL A 85 8.86 -6.56 -3.95
C VAL A 85 7.45 -7.06 -3.72
N ILE A 86 7.32 -8.29 -3.23
CA ILE A 86 6.05 -8.99 -2.97
C ILE A 86 5.71 -8.94 -1.48
N LYS A 87 6.68 -9.20 -0.61
CA LYS A 87 6.50 -9.24 0.85
C LYS A 87 7.71 -8.62 1.54
N ILE A 88 7.48 -7.99 2.67
CA ILE A 88 8.51 -7.48 3.58
C ILE A 88 8.22 -8.08 4.95
N SER A 89 9.13 -8.93 5.45
CA SER A 89 9.04 -9.53 6.78
C SER A 89 9.92 -8.76 7.76
N LYS A 90 9.28 -8.23 8.82
CA LYS A 90 10.00 -7.57 9.92
C LYS A 90 10.63 -8.60 10.86
N GLU A 91 9.96 -9.74 11.05
CA GLU A 91 10.38 -10.83 11.95
C GLU A 91 11.68 -11.46 11.45
N ASP A 92 11.73 -11.79 10.17
CA ASP A 92 12.89 -12.43 9.54
C ASP A 92 13.90 -11.43 8.97
N ASN A 93 13.59 -10.13 9.04
CA ASN A 93 14.36 -9.08 8.41
C ASN A 93 14.67 -9.41 6.93
N SER A 94 13.63 -9.80 6.19
CA SER A 94 13.75 -10.26 4.81
C SER A 94 12.81 -9.52 3.86
N VAL A 95 13.20 -9.48 2.59
CA VAL A 95 12.42 -8.95 1.49
C VAL A 95 12.22 -10.07 0.46
N VAL A 96 10.97 -10.42 0.18
CA VAL A 96 10.63 -11.39 -0.86
C VAL A 96 10.32 -10.66 -2.15
N VAL A 97 10.95 -11.10 -3.23
CA VAL A 97 10.73 -10.56 -4.56
C VAL A 97 10.22 -11.64 -5.53
N GLY A 98 9.44 -11.24 -6.51
CA GLY A 98 8.86 -12.17 -7.48
C GLY A 98 8.45 -11.50 -8.78
N PRO A 99 7.88 -12.24 -9.71
CA PRO A 99 7.36 -11.72 -10.96
C PRO A 99 6.13 -10.81 -10.72
N HIS A 100 5.74 -10.06 -11.76
CA HIS A 100 4.65 -9.08 -11.67
C HIS A 100 3.31 -9.70 -11.22
N GLU A 101 3.04 -10.92 -11.67
CA GLU A 101 1.80 -11.65 -11.39
C GLU A 101 1.62 -11.94 -9.91
N SER A 102 2.71 -12.13 -9.18
CA SER A 102 2.68 -12.36 -7.72
C SER A 102 2.25 -11.14 -6.90
N LEU A 103 2.15 -9.95 -7.52
CA LEU A 103 1.61 -8.77 -6.88
C LEU A 103 0.08 -8.79 -6.72
N TYR A 104 -0.62 -9.65 -7.48
CA TYR A 104 -2.07 -9.68 -7.49
C TYR A 104 -2.61 -10.64 -6.45
N GLN A 105 -3.40 -10.11 -5.52
CA GLN A 105 -3.99 -10.86 -4.41
C GLN A 105 -5.46 -10.48 -4.26
N THR A 106 -6.26 -11.42 -3.78
CA THR A 106 -7.71 -11.22 -3.57
C THR A 106 -8.08 -10.99 -2.13
N GLU A 107 -7.24 -11.42 -1.18
CA GLU A 107 -7.63 -11.48 0.22
C GLU A 107 -6.60 -10.81 1.15
N PHE A 108 -7.11 -10.12 2.16
CA PHE A 108 -6.28 -9.51 3.20
C PHE A 108 -7.08 -9.31 4.48
N SER A 109 -6.38 -9.22 5.61
CA SER A 109 -6.95 -8.78 6.89
C SER A 109 -6.74 -7.29 7.11
N ALA A 110 -7.63 -6.69 7.89
CA ALA A 110 -7.50 -5.30 8.34
C ALA A 110 -7.80 -5.20 9.83
N ILE A 111 -7.14 -4.25 10.49
CA ILE A 111 -7.26 -3.96 11.92
C ILE A 111 -7.76 -2.53 12.12
N LYS A 112 -8.11 -2.19 13.36
CA LYS A 112 -8.66 -0.87 13.73
C LYS A 112 -9.84 -0.50 12.87
N ILE A 113 -10.72 -1.47 12.64
CA ILE A 113 -11.93 -1.26 11.88
C ILE A 113 -12.83 -0.29 12.63
N ASN A 114 -13.32 0.70 11.91
CA ASN A 114 -14.32 1.66 12.35
C ASN A 114 -15.43 1.72 11.31
N ILE A 115 -16.66 1.45 11.74
CA ILE A 115 -17.88 1.53 10.93
C ILE A 115 -18.68 2.73 11.45
N GLN A 116 -19.19 3.58 10.54
CA GLN A 116 -19.89 4.81 10.91
C GLN A 116 -21.25 4.55 11.58
N ASP A 117 -21.97 3.56 11.08
CA ASP A 117 -23.26 3.15 11.65
C ASP A 117 -23.33 1.63 11.73
N GLU A 118 -22.96 1.09 12.90
CA GLU A 118 -22.98 -0.35 13.17
C GLU A 118 -24.39 -0.94 13.18
N SER A 119 -25.43 -0.13 13.38
CA SER A 119 -26.83 -0.61 13.44
C SER A 119 -27.36 -1.03 12.08
N THR A 120 -26.76 -0.54 10.99
CA THR A 120 -27.20 -0.81 9.61
C THR A 120 -26.38 -1.88 8.92
N ILE A 121 -25.26 -2.32 9.50
CA ILE A 121 -24.31 -3.23 8.85
C ILE A 121 -24.29 -4.58 9.56
N GLN A 122 -24.49 -5.64 8.79
CA GLN A 122 -24.31 -7.02 9.26
C GLN A 122 -22.83 -7.37 9.43
N ASN A 123 -22.53 -8.44 10.17
CA ASN A 123 -21.17 -8.94 10.33
C ASN A 123 -20.48 -9.31 9.01
N GLU A 124 -21.25 -9.60 7.97
CA GLU A 124 -20.75 -9.83 6.61
C GLU A 124 -21.59 -9.01 5.63
N PHE A 125 -20.93 -8.22 4.80
CA PHE A 125 -21.57 -7.35 3.82
C PHE A 125 -20.71 -7.17 2.56
N SER A 126 -21.33 -6.75 1.47
CA SER A 126 -20.64 -6.33 0.25
C SER A 126 -20.42 -4.82 0.26
N ALA A 127 -19.26 -4.38 -0.19
CA ALA A 127 -18.91 -2.97 -0.29
C ALA A 127 -18.05 -2.71 -1.51
N PHE A 128 -18.02 -1.47 -1.95
CA PHE A 128 -16.90 -0.99 -2.74
C PHE A 128 -15.72 -0.68 -1.80
N VAL A 129 -14.54 -1.14 -2.16
CA VAL A 129 -13.35 -1.03 -1.31
C VAL A 129 -12.23 -0.31 -2.05
N LYS A 130 -11.58 0.61 -1.34
CA LYS A 130 -10.45 1.38 -1.82
C LYS A 130 -9.25 1.18 -0.91
N ILE A 131 -8.13 0.73 -1.49
CA ILE A 131 -6.88 0.42 -0.76
C ILE A 131 -5.77 1.45 -1.01
N ARG A 132 -6.04 2.49 -1.80
CA ARG A 132 -5.13 3.61 -2.09
C ARG A 132 -5.92 4.83 -2.55
N TYR A 133 -5.42 6.01 -2.25
CA TYR A 133 -6.07 7.27 -2.63
C TYR A 133 -6.40 7.36 -4.13
N LYS A 134 -5.48 6.95 -5.02
CA LYS A 134 -5.67 7.01 -6.48
C LYS A 134 -6.22 5.71 -7.11
N SER A 135 -6.56 4.68 -6.32
CA SER A 135 -7.15 3.46 -6.87
C SER A 135 -8.60 3.69 -7.27
N LYS A 136 -9.09 2.86 -8.18
CA LYS A 136 -10.52 2.71 -8.41
C LYS A 136 -11.17 2.06 -7.20
N LEU A 137 -12.49 2.12 -7.15
CA LEU A 137 -13.32 1.32 -6.25
C LEU A 137 -13.44 -0.10 -6.82
N PHE A 138 -13.30 -1.10 -5.96
CA PHE A 138 -13.43 -2.52 -6.32
C PHE A 138 -14.42 -3.19 -5.40
N LYS A 139 -15.25 -4.06 -5.95
CA LYS A 139 -16.20 -4.84 -5.17
C LYS A 139 -15.48 -5.86 -4.31
N ALA A 140 -15.89 -5.96 -3.06
CA ALA A 140 -15.37 -6.93 -2.11
C ALA A 140 -16.45 -7.35 -1.11
N LYS A 141 -16.25 -8.53 -0.54
CA LYS A 141 -16.94 -8.97 0.68
C LYS A 141 -16.11 -8.59 1.89
N VAL A 142 -16.74 -8.01 2.88
CA VAL A 142 -16.13 -7.62 4.16
C VAL A 142 -16.79 -8.45 5.25
N LYS A 143 -15.97 -9.17 6.01
CA LYS A 143 -16.42 -9.92 7.18
C LYS A 143 -15.79 -9.32 8.43
N LEU A 144 -16.63 -8.72 9.27
CA LEU A 144 -16.23 -8.14 10.55
C LEU A 144 -16.02 -9.25 11.59
N ASN A 145 -14.98 -9.10 12.38
CA ASN A 145 -14.70 -9.95 13.53
C ASN A 145 -14.98 -9.17 14.83
N SER A 146 -15.07 -9.89 15.96
CA SER A 146 -15.43 -9.31 17.27
C SER A 146 -14.36 -8.40 17.91
N ASP A 147 -13.16 -8.35 17.34
CA ASP A 147 -11.97 -7.68 17.88
C ASP A 147 -11.53 -6.43 17.08
N SER A 148 -12.49 -5.77 16.43
CA SER A 148 -12.22 -4.63 15.53
C SER A 148 -11.27 -4.97 14.38
N THR A 149 -11.30 -6.21 13.92
CA THR A 149 -10.63 -6.68 12.71
C THR A 149 -11.65 -7.05 11.64
N ALA A 150 -11.21 -7.18 10.40
CA ALA A 150 -12.02 -7.68 9.30
C ALA A 150 -11.19 -8.49 8.32
N ASN A 151 -11.85 -9.45 7.67
CA ASN A 151 -11.33 -10.12 6.48
C ASN A 151 -12.01 -9.53 5.25
N ILE A 152 -11.22 -9.17 4.26
CA ILE A 152 -11.70 -8.55 3.02
C ILE A 152 -11.31 -9.44 1.84
N ILE A 153 -12.30 -9.78 1.02
CA ILE A 153 -12.11 -10.62 -0.18
C ILE A 153 -12.63 -9.85 -1.38
N PHE A 154 -11.74 -9.46 -2.28
CA PHE A 154 -12.09 -8.83 -3.55
C PHE A 154 -12.67 -9.82 -4.54
N GLU A 155 -13.62 -9.39 -5.36
CA GLU A 155 -14.11 -10.17 -6.51
C GLU A 155 -13.03 -10.34 -7.58
N GLU A 156 -12.15 -9.36 -7.73
CA GLU A 156 -11.04 -9.36 -8.68
C GLU A 156 -9.71 -9.10 -7.96
N ALA A 157 -8.67 -9.83 -8.34
CA ALA A 157 -7.35 -9.67 -7.73
C ALA A 157 -6.81 -8.24 -7.85
N GLN A 158 -6.35 -7.69 -6.74
CA GLN A 158 -5.84 -6.34 -6.65
C GLN A 158 -4.32 -6.31 -6.55
N ARG A 159 -3.73 -5.39 -7.31
CA ARG A 159 -2.27 -5.26 -7.39
C ARG A 159 -1.69 -4.65 -6.12
N ALA A 160 -0.71 -5.32 -5.53
CA ALA A 160 0.17 -4.82 -4.47
C ALA A 160 -0.61 -4.26 -3.26
N ILE A 161 -1.53 -5.05 -2.71
CA ILE A 161 -2.16 -4.75 -1.40
C ILE A 161 -1.02 -4.57 -0.39
N THR A 162 -1.03 -3.46 0.35
CA THR A 162 0.15 -3.05 1.14
C THR A 162 -0.21 -2.91 2.61
N PRO A 163 0.34 -3.76 3.51
CA PRO A 163 0.18 -3.61 4.95
C PRO A 163 0.56 -2.21 5.45
N GLY A 164 -0.19 -1.70 6.42
CA GLY A 164 -0.03 -0.37 6.98
C GLY A 164 -0.74 0.75 6.21
N GLN A 165 -1.30 0.48 5.03
CA GLN A 165 -2.12 1.44 4.29
C GLN A 165 -3.57 1.43 4.78
N ALA A 166 -4.27 2.56 4.62
CA ALA A 166 -5.69 2.62 4.90
C ALA A 166 -6.50 1.82 3.88
N VAL A 167 -7.53 1.14 4.36
CA VAL A 167 -8.62 0.60 3.56
C VAL A 167 -9.90 1.36 3.89
N VAL A 168 -10.67 1.74 2.87
CA VAL A 168 -11.92 2.48 3.01
C VAL A 168 -13.05 1.72 2.34
N PHE A 169 -14.16 1.59 3.04
CA PHE A 169 -15.37 0.91 2.59
C PHE A 169 -16.40 1.95 2.18
N TYR A 170 -17.02 1.74 1.03
CA TYR A 170 -18.04 2.62 0.47
C TYR A 170 -19.33 1.82 0.24
N SER A 171 -20.47 2.48 0.40
CA SER A 171 -21.79 1.90 0.19
C SER A 171 -21.98 1.43 -1.25
N MET A 172 -22.56 0.24 -1.40
CA MET A 172 -23.01 -0.28 -2.70
C MET A 172 -24.27 0.44 -3.20
N GLU A 173 -25.10 0.94 -2.28
CA GLU A 173 -26.37 1.60 -2.58
C GLU A 173 -26.17 3.00 -3.17
N SER A 174 -25.07 3.67 -2.79
CA SER A 174 -24.68 5.00 -3.28
C SER A 174 -23.69 4.97 -4.45
N ASP A 175 -23.50 3.82 -5.12
CA ASP A 175 -22.48 3.62 -6.15
C ASP A 175 -21.04 4.01 -5.70
N GLY A 176 -20.78 3.92 -4.39
CA GLY A 176 -19.49 4.24 -3.81
C GLY A 176 -19.26 5.73 -3.53
N GLU A 177 -20.29 6.53 -3.45
CA GLU A 177 -20.18 7.96 -3.07
C GLU A 177 -20.13 8.13 -1.54
N GLU A 178 -20.76 7.21 -0.80
CA GLU A 178 -20.85 7.26 0.65
C GLU A 178 -19.81 6.35 1.32
N VAL A 179 -19.02 6.90 2.24
CA VAL A 179 -18.09 6.14 3.09
C VAL A 179 -18.88 5.52 4.25
N ILE A 180 -18.80 4.21 4.41
CA ILE A 180 -19.45 3.46 5.51
C ILE A 180 -18.49 3.00 6.58
N GLY A 181 -17.17 3.03 6.32
CA GLY A 181 -16.17 2.65 7.29
C GLY A 181 -14.79 2.45 6.70
N GLY A 182 -13.90 1.83 7.48
CA GLY A 182 -12.54 1.52 7.03
C GLY A 182 -11.65 1.02 8.16
N GLY A 183 -10.38 0.87 7.87
CA GLY A 183 -9.36 0.40 8.80
C GLY A 183 -7.96 0.52 8.23
N ILE A 184 -7.05 -0.26 8.78
CA ILE A 184 -5.65 -0.36 8.33
C ILE A 184 -5.40 -1.79 7.84
N ILE A 185 -4.88 -1.93 6.64
CA ILE A 185 -4.46 -3.22 6.08
C ILE A 185 -3.38 -3.82 7.00
N ASP A 186 -3.58 -5.05 7.44
CA ASP A 186 -2.67 -5.74 8.34
C ASP A 186 -1.84 -6.78 7.60
N GLU A 187 -2.47 -7.85 7.13
CA GLU A 187 -1.79 -8.94 6.46
C GLU A 187 -2.46 -9.27 5.13
N VAL A 188 -1.64 -9.58 4.12
CA VAL A 188 -2.10 -10.07 2.82
C VAL A 188 -2.12 -11.58 2.85
N ILE A 189 -3.29 -12.17 2.68
CA ILE A 189 -3.48 -13.62 2.66
C ILE A 189 -3.20 -14.09 1.24
N SER A 190 -2.05 -14.77 1.07
CA SER A 190 -1.68 -15.25 -0.25
C SER A 190 -2.58 -16.40 -0.69
N THR A 191 -3.30 -16.18 -1.78
CA THR A 191 -4.10 -17.22 -2.44
C THR A 191 -3.27 -18.06 -3.43
N GLN A 192 -1.99 -17.70 -3.62
CA GLN A 192 -1.07 -18.46 -4.50
C GLN A 192 -0.29 -19.49 -3.66
N PRO A 193 -0.25 -20.77 -4.07
CA PRO A 193 0.28 -21.88 -3.25
C PRO A 193 1.80 -21.86 -3.01
N ASN A 194 2.55 -20.88 -3.50
CA ASN A 194 4.02 -20.88 -3.50
C ASN A 194 4.68 -19.63 -2.88
N ILE A 195 3.95 -18.79 -2.16
CA ILE A 195 4.62 -17.74 -1.38
C ILE A 195 4.93 -18.35 -0.02
N VAL A 196 6.18 -18.75 0.18
CA VAL A 196 6.67 -19.34 1.43
C VAL A 196 6.33 -18.40 2.58
N ASN A 197 5.56 -18.91 3.55
CA ASN A 197 5.47 -18.34 4.87
C ASN A 197 6.84 -18.55 5.53
N ALA A 198 7.76 -17.63 5.29
CA ALA A 198 9.03 -17.54 5.96
C ALA A 198 8.88 -16.66 7.18
#